data_e04e0aeb9a5592680bfd96de9ec095af
#
_entry.id   e04e0aeb9a5592680bfd96de9ec095af
#
_cell.length_a   1.000
_cell.length_b   1.000
_cell.length_c   1.000
_cell.angle_alpha   90.00
_cell.angle_beta   90.00
_cell.angle_gamma   90.00
#
_symmetry.space_group_name_H-M   'P 1'
#
loop_
_entity.id
_entity.type
_entity.pdbx_description
1 polymer ?
#
loop_
_entity_poly.entity_id
_entity_poly.type
_entity_poly.pdbx_seq_one_letter_code
_entity_poly.pdbx_strand_id
1 'polypeptide(L)'
;APHVARADSAAGSTTNLDALFTGLDDDSPHVRLVAAQGLAAQPGSPLLAARALAWIRANDADWPTSAALLPILVGSQQNEMIDYSQSWLRAQTSPFALAAGIAALRAADDDASLGLLFEKAQDGDTRVAYAALDALKARWKRDQTAKPNLAPRYYAAFEQALERRDLATAYAAAPALADSTFAPLGAAPLLQRVYTQLSAPDDIEPMVEIVRALGTFKRDSTVIGFLVDAAVDGHPVVRRAAADALETRIEALEEVNLIGEALPPTPGIDWDVLARLGRHPTLTFEVVSETGDSRGEIVMKLDAEQAPQTTQTLARLCAAGTYDGVPFHRVVPNFVIQGGDSSRRDGFGGPGFTIRSEFTRTRYTTGTVGIASAGKDTEGNQYFVTHSPQPHLDGRYTAVGQLAEGQDVADTVVQGDVVLTCEVRSAK
;
A
#
# COMPACT_ATOMS: atom_id res chain seq x y z
N ALA A 1 2.03 -14.56 -2.28
CA ALA A 1 2.00 -14.99 -3.67
C ALA A 1 0.62 -15.60 -3.95
N PRO A 2 -0.15 -15.11 -4.91
CA PRO A 2 -1.42 -15.69 -5.27
C PRO A 2 -1.19 -17.00 -6.03
N HIS A 3 -1.78 -18.08 -5.57
CA HIS A 3 -2.00 -19.27 -6.40
C HIS A 3 -3.08 -18.92 -7.42
N VAL A 4 -2.70 -18.30 -8.52
CA VAL A 4 -3.45 -18.39 -9.76
C VAL A 4 -3.03 -19.70 -10.40
N ALA A 5 -3.99 -20.59 -10.62
CA ALA A 5 -3.78 -21.85 -11.29
C ALA A 5 -3.06 -21.61 -12.63
N ARG A 6 -1.91 -22.28 -12.82
CA ARG A 6 -1.29 -22.41 -14.13
C ARG A 6 -2.24 -23.26 -14.98
N ALA A 7 -2.90 -22.62 -15.93
CA ALA A 7 -3.58 -23.32 -17.01
C ALA A 7 -2.57 -23.67 -18.09
N ASP A 8 -2.53 -24.94 -18.45
CA ASP A 8 -1.67 -25.48 -19.49
C ASP A 8 -2.00 -24.97 -20.90
N SER A 9 -0.91 -24.65 -21.61
CA SER A 9 -0.64 -24.70 -23.05
C SER A 9 -1.70 -24.30 -24.09
N ALA A 10 -1.36 -23.28 -24.83
CA ALA A 10 -1.57 -22.96 -26.27
C ALA A 10 -2.96 -23.11 -26.95
N ALA A 11 -3.87 -23.92 -26.48
CA ALA A 11 -5.24 -24.01 -27.04
C ALA A 11 -6.29 -23.24 -26.21
N GLY A 12 -5.90 -22.70 -25.03
CA GLY A 12 -6.77 -21.97 -24.11
C GLY A 12 -6.78 -20.46 -24.28
N SER A 13 -5.93 -19.86 -25.15
CA SER A 13 -5.67 -18.43 -25.10
C SER A 13 -6.80 -17.56 -25.67
N THR A 14 -7.49 -17.98 -26.69
CA THR A 14 -8.59 -17.17 -27.30
C THR A 14 -9.86 -17.22 -26.45
N THR A 15 -10.20 -18.36 -25.89
CA THR A 15 -11.39 -18.52 -25.02
C THR A 15 -11.25 -17.74 -23.72
N ASN A 16 -10.03 -17.60 -23.21
CA ASN A 16 -9.76 -16.84 -21.99
C ASN A 16 -9.85 -15.33 -22.21
N LEU A 17 -9.39 -14.81 -23.35
CA LEU A 17 -9.45 -13.37 -23.67
C LEU A 17 -10.90 -12.88 -23.79
N ASP A 18 -11.77 -13.61 -24.47
CA ASP A 18 -13.17 -13.22 -24.63
C ASP A 18 -13.93 -13.26 -23.30
N ALA A 19 -13.63 -14.22 -22.43
CA ALA A 19 -14.20 -14.25 -21.08
C ALA A 19 -13.75 -13.03 -20.25
N LEU A 20 -12.47 -12.62 -20.36
CA LEU A 20 -11.97 -11.44 -19.69
C LEU A 20 -12.61 -10.14 -20.22
N PHE A 21 -12.80 -10.03 -21.54
CA PHE A 21 -13.52 -8.90 -22.10
C PHE A 21 -15.00 -8.87 -21.69
N THR A 22 -15.66 -10.02 -21.57
CA THR A 22 -17.02 -10.09 -21.00
C THR A 22 -17.04 -9.63 -19.55
N GLY A 23 -16.01 -9.96 -18.77
CA GLY A 23 -15.88 -9.51 -17.39
C GLY A 23 -15.68 -7.99 -17.22
N LEU A 24 -15.26 -7.28 -18.28
CA LEU A 24 -15.21 -5.80 -18.25
C LEU A 24 -16.62 -5.17 -18.27
N ASP A 25 -17.62 -5.87 -18.70
CA ASP A 25 -19.02 -5.40 -18.78
C ASP A 25 -19.86 -5.90 -17.59
N ASP A 26 -19.21 -6.49 -16.55
CA ASP A 26 -19.90 -6.95 -15.33
C ASP A 26 -20.38 -5.79 -14.48
N ASP A 27 -21.49 -5.96 -13.78
CA ASP A 27 -22.05 -4.93 -12.87
C ASP A 27 -21.12 -4.65 -11.71
N SER A 28 -20.37 -5.66 -11.21
CA SER A 28 -19.44 -5.51 -10.10
C SER A 28 -18.14 -4.81 -10.53
N PRO A 29 -17.77 -3.70 -9.90
CA PRO A 29 -16.52 -2.98 -10.19
C PRO A 29 -15.29 -3.86 -9.90
N HIS A 30 -15.38 -4.79 -8.95
CA HIS A 30 -14.29 -5.71 -8.63
C HIS A 30 -14.10 -6.77 -9.71
N VAL A 31 -15.17 -7.27 -10.31
CA VAL A 31 -15.08 -8.20 -11.44
C VAL A 31 -14.47 -7.49 -12.65
N ARG A 32 -14.92 -6.27 -12.96
CA ARG A 32 -14.32 -5.47 -14.04
C ARG A 32 -12.82 -5.21 -13.82
N LEU A 33 -12.44 -4.84 -12.59
CA LEU A 33 -11.03 -4.58 -12.27
C LEU A 33 -10.16 -5.84 -12.38
N VAL A 34 -10.65 -7.01 -11.89
CA VAL A 34 -9.94 -8.30 -12.03
C VAL A 34 -9.82 -8.71 -13.50
N ALA A 35 -10.87 -8.50 -14.30
CA ALA A 35 -10.86 -8.76 -15.73
C ALA A 35 -9.82 -7.88 -16.45
N ALA A 36 -9.76 -6.59 -16.12
CA ALA A 36 -8.76 -5.65 -16.66
C ALA A 36 -7.32 -6.05 -16.30
N GLN A 37 -7.08 -6.42 -15.03
CA GLN A 37 -5.78 -6.94 -14.58
C GLN A 37 -5.41 -8.24 -15.28
N GLY A 38 -6.38 -9.14 -15.49
CA GLY A 38 -6.20 -10.36 -16.25
C GLY A 38 -5.83 -10.11 -17.71
N LEU A 39 -6.42 -9.10 -18.35
CA LEU A 39 -6.07 -8.66 -19.71
C LEU A 39 -4.67 -8.02 -19.74
N ALA A 40 -4.32 -7.21 -18.74
CA ALA A 40 -3.00 -6.57 -18.66
C ALA A 40 -1.86 -7.59 -18.44
N ALA A 41 -2.16 -8.76 -17.89
CA ALA A 41 -1.20 -9.85 -17.73
C ALA A 41 -0.98 -10.68 -19.01
N GLN A 42 -1.80 -10.46 -20.07
CA GLN A 42 -1.65 -11.18 -21.34
C GLN A 42 -0.49 -10.63 -22.16
N PRO A 43 0.09 -11.44 -23.06
CA PRO A 43 1.06 -10.92 -24.04
C PRO A 43 0.47 -9.78 -24.83
N GLY A 44 1.22 -8.67 -24.95
CA GLY A 44 0.78 -7.49 -25.68
C GLY A 44 0.54 -7.79 -27.16
N SER A 45 -0.56 -7.28 -27.72
CA SER A 45 -0.82 -7.30 -29.15
C SER A 45 -1.53 -6.01 -29.58
N PRO A 46 -1.37 -5.58 -30.85
CA PRO A 46 -2.09 -4.41 -31.37
C PRO A 46 -3.61 -4.52 -31.24
N LEU A 47 -4.15 -5.73 -31.42
CA LEU A 47 -5.60 -6.00 -31.31
C LEU A 47 -6.07 -5.86 -29.86
N LEU A 48 -5.29 -6.38 -28.91
CA LEU A 48 -5.60 -6.24 -27.48
C LEU A 48 -5.59 -4.77 -27.05
N ALA A 49 -4.58 -4.00 -27.48
CA ALA A 49 -4.48 -2.57 -27.21
C ALA A 49 -5.65 -1.78 -27.81
N ALA A 50 -6.05 -2.08 -29.06
CA ALA A 50 -7.19 -1.43 -29.70
C ALA A 50 -8.52 -1.71 -28.97
N ARG A 51 -8.75 -2.95 -28.54
CA ARG A 51 -9.95 -3.32 -27.77
C ARG A 51 -9.96 -2.66 -26.39
N ALA A 52 -8.83 -2.63 -25.69
CA ALA A 52 -8.68 -1.94 -24.41
C ALA A 52 -8.95 -0.43 -24.53
N LEU A 53 -8.38 0.21 -25.56
CA LEU A 53 -8.62 1.63 -25.83
C LEU A 53 -10.10 1.92 -26.13
N ALA A 54 -10.75 1.06 -26.92
CA ALA A 54 -12.18 1.22 -27.23
C ALA A 54 -13.04 1.15 -25.95
N TRP A 55 -12.71 0.22 -25.05
CA TRP A 55 -13.41 0.10 -23.78
C TRP A 55 -13.20 1.30 -22.87
N ILE A 56 -11.96 1.77 -22.70
CA ILE A 56 -11.64 2.95 -21.88
C ILE A 56 -12.41 4.19 -22.38
N ARG A 57 -12.44 4.41 -23.71
CA ARG A 57 -13.17 5.54 -24.31
C ARG A 57 -14.69 5.49 -24.09
N ALA A 58 -15.25 4.30 -23.96
CA ALA A 58 -16.67 4.10 -23.68
C ALA A 58 -17.03 4.20 -22.19
N ASN A 59 -16.06 4.08 -21.29
CA ASN A 59 -16.25 3.94 -19.85
C ASN A 59 -15.30 4.85 -19.05
N ASP A 60 -15.13 6.09 -19.44
CA ASP A 60 -14.18 7.04 -18.86
C ASP A 60 -14.45 7.38 -17.40
N ALA A 61 -15.68 7.20 -16.92
CA ALA A 61 -16.05 7.35 -15.50
C ALA A 61 -15.54 6.20 -14.61
N ASP A 62 -15.29 5.01 -15.16
CA ASP A 62 -14.71 3.87 -14.44
C ASP A 62 -13.17 3.96 -14.45
N TRP A 63 -12.63 4.92 -13.72
CA TRP A 63 -11.19 5.14 -13.68
C TRP A 63 -10.40 3.94 -13.13
N PRO A 64 -10.88 3.13 -12.14
CA PRO A 64 -10.10 2.00 -11.64
C PRO A 64 -9.85 0.94 -12.70
N THR A 65 -10.89 0.58 -13.45
CA THR A 65 -10.80 -0.39 -14.55
C THR A 65 -9.98 0.19 -15.72
N SER A 66 -10.22 1.46 -16.06
CA SER A 66 -9.46 2.18 -17.11
C SER A 66 -7.96 2.22 -16.79
N ALA A 67 -7.59 2.60 -15.57
CA ALA A 67 -6.19 2.62 -15.12
C ALA A 67 -5.52 1.23 -15.20
N ALA A 68 -6.26 0.17 -14.86
CA ALA A 68 -5.77 -1.21 -14.97
C ALA A 68 -5.56 -1.68 -16.41
N LEU A 69 -6.23 -1.07 -17.40
CA LEU A 69 -6.06 -1.36 -18.83
C LEU A 69 -4.93 -0.55 -19.47
N LEU A 70 -4.54 0.63 -18.91
CA LEU A 70 -3.47 1.46 -19.49
C LEU A 70 -2.14 0.71 -19.72
N PRO A 71 -1.69 -0.26 -18.89
CA PRO A 71 -0.48 -1.03 -19.17
C PRO A 71 -0.51 -1.75 -20.52
N ILE A 72 -1.70 -2.14 -21.02
CA ILE A 72 -1.86 -2.78 -22.32
C ILE A 72 -1.53 -1.78 -23.44
N LEU A 73 -2.02 -0.55 -23.30
CA LEU A 73 -1.79 0.52 -24.27
C LEU A 73 -0.30 0.87 -24.32
N VAL A 74 0.27 1.16 -23.14
CA VAL A 74 1.68 1.51 -23.00
C VAL A 74 2.59 0.36 -23.46
N GLY A 75 2.27 -0.88 -23.09
CA GLY A 75 3.02 -2.08 -23.46
C GLY A 75 2.99 -2.39 -24.96
N SER A 76 2.04 -1.83 -25.73
CA SER A 76 1.99 -1.95 -27.19
C SER A 76 3.12 -1.19 -27.90
N GLN A 77 3.78 -0.26 -27.21
CA GLN A 77 4.82 0.65 -27.73
C GLN A 77 4.39 1.47 -28.97
N GLN A 78 3.09 1.63 -29.19
CA GLN A 78 2.54 2.47 -30.26
C GLN A 78 2.39 3.90 -29.74
N ASN A 79 2.95 4.88 -30.46
CA ASN A 79 2.92 6.29 -30.04
C ASN A 79 1.50 6.79 -29.74
N GLU A 80 0.51 6.46 -30.58
CA GLU A 80 -0.88 6.85 -30.36
C GLU A 80 -1.43 6.35 -29.03
N MET A 81 -1.09 5.11 -28.64
CA MET A 81 -1.54 4.49 -27.39
C MET A 81 -0.85 5.11 -26.17
N ILE A 82 0.43 5.44 -26.30
CA ILE A 82 1.20 6.12 -25.26
C ILE A 82 0.68 7.56 -25.09
N ASP A 83 0.49 8.29 -26.17
CA ASP A 83 -0.05 9.66 -26.16
C ASP A 83 -1.46 9.70 -25.54
N TYR A 84 -2.30 8.72 -25.87
CA TYR A 84 -3.60 8.59 -25.22
C TYR A 84 -3.47 8.36 -23.72
N SER A 85 -2.60 7.46 -23.29
CA SER A 85 -2.39 7.15 -21.85
C SER A 85 -1.90 8.40 -21.09
N GLN A 86 -1.00 9.18 -21.68
CA GLN A 86 -0.54 10.45 -21.10
C GLN A 86 -1.68 11.49 -21.05
N SER A 87 -2.52 11.55 -22.08
CA SER A 87 -3.66 12.47 -22.16
C SER A 87 -4.72 12.08 -21.12
N TRP A 88 -4.98 10.78 -20.95
CA TRP A 88 -5.87 10.26 -19.93
C TRP A 88 -5.40 10.68 -18.53
N LEU A 89 -4.11 10.53 -18.23
CA LEU A 89 -3.52 10.98 -16.97
C LEU A 89 -3.72 12.48 -16.72
N ARG A 90 -3.50 13.33 -17.73
CA ARG A 90 -3.66 14.78 -17.59
C ARG A 90 -5.11 15.21 -17.35
N ALA A 91 -6.07 14.38 -17.71
CA ALA A 91 -7.50 14.63 -17.48
C ALA A 91 -7.96 14.23 -16.07
N GLN A 92 -7.17 13.44 -15.33
CA GLN A 92 -7.56 13.00 -14.00
C GLN A 92 -7.38 14.11 -12.96
N THR A 93 -8.37 14.22 -12.06
CA THR A 93 -8.35 15.12 -10.90
C THR A 93 -8.23 14.36 -9.58
N SER A 94 -8.63 13.08 -9.55
CA SER A 94 -8.46 12.22 -8.39
C SER A 94 -7.00 11.81 -8.23
N PRO A 95 -6.37 12.03 -7.06
CA PRO A 95 -5.03 11.54 -6.78
C PRO A 95 -4.90 10.01 -6.87
N PHE A 96 -5.96 9.27 -6.59
CA PHE A 96 -5.99 7.81 -6.74
C PHE A 96 -5.94 7.38 -8.20
N ALA A 97 -6.75 8.03 -9.05
CA ALA A 97 -6.75 7.79 -10.48
C ALA A 97 -5.39 8.15 -11.12
N LEU A 98 -4.82 9.30 -10.72
CA LEU A 98 -3.48 9.73 -11.15
C LEU A 98 -2.43 8.70 -10.75
N ALA A 99 -2.38 8.28 -9.49
CA ALA A 99 -1.40 7.30 -9.00
C ALA A 99 -1.52 5.96 -9.73
N ALA A 100 -2.74 5.46 -9.92
CA ALA A 100 -2.99 4.21 -10.64
C ALA A 100 -2.55 4.28 -12.11
N GLY A 101 -2.86 5.39 -12.80
CA GLY A 101 -2.48 5.58 -14.19
C GLY A 101 -0.97 5.81 -14.38
N ILE A 102 -0.31 6.52 -13.47
CA ILE A 102 1.15 6.73 -13.48
C ILE A 102 1.89 5.39 -13.42
N ALA A 103 1.40 4.43 -12.62
CA ALA A 103 1.99 3.11 -12.52
C ALA A 103 2.07 2.39 -13.90
N ALA A 104 1.17 2.69 -14.84
CA ALA A 104 1.21 2.13 -16.18
C ALA A 104 2.40 2.63 -17.01
N LEU A 105 2.84 3.87 -16.80
CA LEU A 105 3.96 4.48 -17.55
C LEU A 105 5.31 3.83 -17.26
N ARG A 106 5.41 3.01 -16.21
CA ARG A 106 6.65 2.24 -15.92
C ARG A 106 7.11 1.38 -17.09
N ALA A 107 6.18 0.97 -17.99
CA ALA A 107 6.46 0.12 -19.15
C ALA A 107 6.80 0.94 -20.42
N ALA A 108 6.57 2.27 -20.43
CA ALA A 108 6.87 3.13 -21.56
C ALA A 108 8.39 3.31 -21.74
N ASP A 109 8.86 3.34 -23.00
CA ASP A 109 10.29 3.52 -23.31
C ASP A 109 10.61 4.93 -23.85
N ASP A 110 9.57 5.74 -24.12
CA ASP A 110 9.71 7.09 -24.64
C ASP A 110 10.17 8.10 -23.58
N ASP A 111 10.83 9.18 -24.05
CA ASP A 111 11.39 10.20 -23.16
C ASP A 111 10.30 11.15 -22.59
N ALA A 112 9.15 11.27 -23.24
CA ALA A 112 8.04 12.09 -22.75
C ALA A 112 7.39 11.45 -21.51
N SER A 113 7.14 10.14 -21.55
CA SER A 113 6.68 9.38 -20.38
C SER A 113 7.71 9.43 -19.24
N LEU A 114 9.00 9.31 -19.54
CA LEU A 114 10.05 9.46 -18.53
C LEU A 114 10.05 10.86 -17.92
N GLY A 115 9.91 11.90 -18.75
CA GLY A 115 9.78 13.28 -18.30
C GLY A 115 8.60 13.47 -17.34
N LEU A 116 7.45 12.90 -17.68
CA LEU A 116 6.24 12.95 -16.85
C LEU A 116 6.42 12.22 -15.52
N LEU A 117 7.11 11.07 -15.50
CA LEU A 117 7.43 10.37 -14.25
C LEU A 117 8.31 11.23 -13.33
N PHE A 118 9.34 11.91 -13.87
CA PHE A 118 10.17 12.81 -13.07
C PHE A 118 9.38 14.03 -12.56
N GLU A 119 8.47 14.58 -13.35
CA GLU A 119 7.56 15.65 -12.93
C GLU A 119 6.68 15.17 -11.77
N LYS A 120 6.02 14.03 -11.94
CA LYS A 120 5.09 13.49 -10.94
C LYS A 120 5.76 12.95 -9.69
N ALA A 121 7.02 12.60 -9.72
CA ALA A 121 7.82 12.31 -8.51
C ALA A 121 7.95 13.52 -7.57
N GLN A 122 7.72 14.74 -8.07
CA GLN A 122 7.70 15.98 -7.30
C GLN A 122 6.28 16.46 -6.97
N ASP A 123 5.24 15.69 -7.28
CA ASP A 123 3.85 16.07 -7.02
C ASP A 123 3.62 16.35 -5.52
N GLY A 124 2.73 17.30 -5.23
CA GLY A 124 2.36 17.66 -3.87
C GLY A 124 1.57 16.56 -3.16
N ASP A 125 0.80 15.77 -3.92
CA ASP A 125 0.10 14.60 -3.38
C ASP A 125 1.07 13.42 -3.28
N THR A 126 1.20 12.87 -2.08
CA THR A 126 2.19 11.82 -1.77
C THR A 126 1.89 10.49 -2.47
N ARG A 127 0.61 10.19 -2.76
CA ARG A 127 0.19 9.00 -3.51
C ARG A 127 0.70 9.05 -4.95
N VAL A 128 0.56 10.23 -5.56
CA VAL A 128 1.02 10.51 -6.93
C VAL A 128 2.55 10.43 -6.99
N ALA A 129 3.22 11.10 -6.06
CA ALA A 129 4.69 11.08 -5.97
C ALA A 129 5.23 9.67 -5.72
N TYR A 130 4.62 8.91 -4.81
CA TYR A 130 4.96 7.50 -4.54
C TYR A 130 4.86 6.63 -5.80
N ALA A 131 3.72 6.70 -6.51
CA ALA A 131 3.52 5.92 -7.73
C ALA A 131 4.55 6.25 -8.82
N ALA A 132 4.92 7.53 -8.95
CA ALA A 132 5.93 7.97 -9.90
C ALA A 132 7.35 7.49 -9.51
N LEU A 133 7.70 7.52 -8.22
CA LEU A 133 8.98 7.02 -7.72
C LEU A 133 9.10 5.49 -7.90
N ASP A 134 8.02 4.74 -7.63
CA ASP A 134 8.02 3.28 -7.87
C ASP A 134 8.14 2.95 -9.37
N ALA A 135 7.47 3.72 -10.22
CA ALA A 135 7.61 3.59 -11.68
C ALA A 135 9.03 3.94 -12.15
N LEU A 136 9.65 5.01 -11.62
CA LEU A 136 11.04 5.37 -11.90
C LEU A 136 12.01 4.29 -11.45
N LYS A 137 11.83 3.70 -10.26
CA LYS A 137 12.64 2.58 -9.76
C LYS A 137 12.55 1.38 -10.71
N ALA A 138 11.36 1.01 -11.14
CA ALA A 138 11.17 -0.09 -12.09
C ALA A 138 11.79 0.21 -13.45
N ARG A 139 11.68 1.46 -13.92
CA ARG A 139 12.28 1.90 -15.17
C ARG A 139 13.80 1.94 -15.11
N TRP A 140 14.41 2.41 -14.02
CA TRP A 140 15.86 2.43 -13.84
C TRP A 140 16.48 1.05 -14.02
N LYS A 141 15.84 -0.01 -13.52
CA LYS A 141 16.33 -1.39 -13.73
C LYS A 141 16.49 -1.78 -15.21
N ARG A 142 15.75 -1.14 -16.12
CA ARG A 142 15.91 -1.33 -17.57
C ARG A 142 16.91 -0.33 -18.17
N ASP A 143 16.82 0.94 -17.75
CA ASP A 143 17.61 2.03 -18.31
C ASP A 143 19.10 1.95 -17.89
N GLN A 144 19.45 1.40 -16.73
CA GLN A 144 20.80 1.39 -16.18
C GLN A 144 21.87 0.82 -17.13
N THR A 145 21.50 -0.16 -17.97
CA THR A 145 22.41 -0.75 -18.97
C THR A 145 22.38 0.02 -20.29
N ALA A 146 21.20 0.44 -20.73
CA ALA A 146 21.00 1.09 -22.02
C ALA A 146 21.30 2.60 -21.98
N LYS A 147 21.03 3.26 -20.85
CA LYS A 147 21.13 4.71 -20.66
C LYS A 147 21.85 5.06 -19.32
N PRO A 148 23.07 4.56 -19.07
CA PRO A 148 23.77 4.76 -17.78
C PRO A 148 24.03 6.23 -17.45
N ASN A 149 24.11 7.09 -18.45
CA ASN A 149 24.25 8.54 -18.31
C ASN A 149 23.06 9.22 -17.61
N LEU A 150 21.91 8.54 -17.46
CA LEU A 150 20.76 9.03 -16.72
C LEU A 150 20.86 8.79 -15.21
N ALA A 151 21.83 8.01 -14.71
CA ALA A 151 21.99 7.71 -13.29
C ALA A 151 21.93 8.94 -12.39
N PRO A 152 22.62 10.07 -12.68
CA PRO A 152 22.52 11.27 -11.84
C PRO A 152 21.10 11.86 -11.77
N ARG A 153 20.32 11.76 -12.84
CA ARG A 153 18.94 12.26 -12.88
C ARG A 153 17.99 11.41 -12.04
N TYR A 154 18.13 10.08 -12.12
CA TYR A 154 17.38 9.16 -11.27
C TYR A 154 17.78 9.32 -9.79
N TYR A 155 19.08 9.39 -9.51
CA TYR A 155 19.58 9.63 -8.16
C TYR A 155 19.00 10.91 -7.56
N ALA A 156 19.05 12.04 -8.28
CA ALA A 156 18.51 13.31 -7.82
C ALA A 156 17.00 13.24 -7.50
N ALA A 157 16.22 12.49 -8.28
CA ALA A 157 14.80 12.31 -8.00
C ALA A 157 14.57 11.53 -6.69
N PHE A 158 15.33 10.45 -6.45
CA PHE A 158 15.22 9.67 -5.20
C PHE A 158 15.80 10.41 -4.00
N GLU A 159 16.89 11.16 -4.17
CA GLU A 159 17.46 12.03 -3.12
C GLU A 159 16.43 13.08 -2.67
N GLN A 160 15.84 13.83 -3.61
CA GLN A 160 14.81 14.82 -3.30
C GLN A 160 13.59 14.19 -2.62
N ALA A 161 13.15 13.02 -3.08
CA ALA A 161 12.04 12.29 -2.47
C ALA A 161 12.33 11.87 -1.03
N LEU A 162 13.55 11.41 -0.75
CA LEU A 162 13.97 10.99 0.59
C LEU A 162 14.10 12.22 1.52
N GLU A 163 14.59 13.36 1.01
CA GLU A 163 14.79 14.59 1.78
C GLU A 163 13.48 15.36 2.06
N ARG A 164 12.40 15.08 1.35
CA ARG A 164 11.07 15.66 1.64
C ARG A 164 10.55 15.30 3.05
N ARG A 165 11.12 14.29 3.70
CA ARG A 165 10.68 13.75 5.00
C ARG A 165 9.21 13.35 4.99
N ASP A 166 8.74 12.93 3.85
CA ASP A 166 7.43 12.35 3.69
C ASP A 166 7.55 10.83 3.73
N LEU A 167 6.72 10.17 4.55
CA LEU A 167 6.83 8.73 4.79
C LEU A 167 6.68 7.90 3.52
N ALA A 168 5.69 8.21 2.68
CA ALA A 168 5.42 7.45 1.46
C ALA A 168 6.55 7.61 0.44
N THR A 169 7.03 8.84 0.23
CA THR A 169 8.12 9.11 -0.72
C THR A 169 9.46 8.57 -0.21
N ALA A 170 9.73 8.62 1.08
CA ALA A 170 10.92 8.02 1.69
C ALA A 170 10.89 6.49 1.58
N TYR A 171 9.73 5.87 1.84
CA TYR A 171 9.52 4.44 1.68
C TYR A 171 9.75 3.97 0.24
N ALA A 172 9.35 4.76 -0.78
CA ALA A 172 9.60 4.45 -2.18
C ALA A 172 11.05 4.66 -2.60
N ALA A 173 11.69 5.75 -2.13
CA ALA A 173 13.01 6.17 -2.54
C ALA A 173 14.14 5.33 -1.93
N ALA A 174 14.02 4.94 -0.66
CA ALA A 174 15.08 4.20 0.04
C ALA A 174 15.46 2.89 -0.67
N PRO A 175 14.52 1.99 -1.07
CA PRO A 175 14.87 0.79 -1.82
C PRO A 175 15.46 1.06 -3.22
N ALA A 176 15.12 2.20 -3.83
CA ALA A 176 15.70 2.58 -5.12
C ALA A 176 17.18 2.96 -4.99
N LEU A 177 17.52 3.69 -3.93
CA LEU A 177 18.91 4.08 -3.61
C LEU A 177 19.80 2.90 -3.19
N ALA A 178 19.23 1.73 -2.95
CA ALA A 178 20.00 0.49 -2.72
C ALA A 178 20.72 -0.03 -3.97
N ASP A 179 20.42 0.52 -5.16
CA ASP A 179 21.11 0.13 -6.40
C ASP A 179 22.58 0.58 -6.37
N SER A 180 23.48 -0.37 -6.65
CA SER A 180 24.94 -0.16 -6.60
C SER A 180 25.44 0.94 -7.53
N THR A 181 24.69 1.30 -8.57
CA THR A 181 25.02 2.39 -9.49
C THR A 181 24.96 3.75 -8.82
N PHE A 182 24.21 3.89 -7.73
CA PHE A 182 24.09 5.11 -6.95
C PHE A 182 25.12 5.23 -5.81
N ALA A 183 25.85 4.17 -5.51
CA ALA A 183 26.89 4.20 -4.48
C ALA A 183 27.96 5.29 -4.72
N PRO A 184 28.50 5.48 -5.94
CA PRO A 184 29.45 6.55 -6.22
C PRO A 184 28.86 7.96 -6.14
N LEU A 185 27.52 8.08 -6.16
CA LEU A 185 26.79 9.35 -6.05
C LEU A 185 26.47 9.74 -4.59
N GLY A 186 26.79 8.89 -3.62
CA GLY A 186 26.62 9.19 -2.21
C GLY A 186 25.34 8.61 -1.59
N ALA A 187 24.77 7.53 -2.14
CA ALA A 187 23.53 6.95 -1.65
C ALA A 187 23.62 6.47 -0.18
N ALA A 188 24.71 5.80 0.23
CA ALA A 188 24.84 5.33 1.61
C ALA A 188 24.93 6.48 2.64
N PRO A 189 25.78 7.52 2.49
CA PRO A 189 25.76 8.68 3.37
C PRO A 189 24.42 9.41 3.41
N LEU A 190 23.72 9.51 2.29
CA LEU A 190 22.38 10.11 2.22
C LEU A 190 21.38 9.33 3.09
N LEU A 191 21.31 8.01 2.92
CA LEU A 191 20.42 7.13 3.69
C LEU A 191 20.70 7.24 5.21
N GLN A 192 21.98 7.20 5.61
CA GLN A 192 22.37 7.36 7.01
C GLN A 192 21.94 8.74 7.56
N ARG A 193 22.18 9.83 6.83
CA ARG A 193 21.80 11.18 7.23
C ARG A 193 20.29 11.32 7.42
N VAL A 194 19.48 10.76 6.51
CA VAL A 194 18.03 10.86 6.62
C VAL A 194 17.52 10.01 7.78
N TYR A 195 18.05 8.79 7.96
CA TYR A 195 17.65 7.93 9.09
C TYR A 195 17.77 8.65 10.43
N THR A 196 18.86 9.42 10.67
CA THR A 196 19.07 10.15 11.95
C THR A 196 18.03 11.25 12.21
N GLN A 197 17.19 11.56 11.25
CA GLN A 197 16.13 12.57 11.34
C GLN A 197 14.73 11.96 11.54
N LEU A 198 14.64 10.64 11.50
CA LEU A 198 13.41 9.87 11.69
C LEU A 198 13.31 9.36 13.12
N SER A 199 12.09 9.08 13.57
CA SER A 199 11.83 8.57 14.91
C SER A 199 10.66 7.59 14.93
N ALA A 200 10.81 6.50 15.69
CA ALA A 200 9.71 5.60 15.98
C ALA A 200 8.79 6.20 17.06
N PRO A 201 7.48 5.92 17.07
CA PRO A 201 6.78 4.95 16.20
C PRO A 201 6.34 5.49 14.84
N ASP A 202 6.40 6.80 14.60
CA ASP A 202 5.75 7.44 13.45
C ASP A 202 6.46 7.13 12.12
N ASP A 203 7.78 6.93 12.16
CA ASP A 203 8.62 6.78 10.97
C ASP A 203 9.16 5.34 10.78
N ILE A 204 8.48 4.32 11.34
CA ILE A 204 8.99 2.93 11.33
C ILE A 204 9.23 2.40 9.92
N GLU A 205 8.27 2.58 9.00
CA GLU A 205 8.34 2.04 7.66
C GLU A 205 9.55 2.58 6.89
N PRO A 206 9.77 3.90 6.75
CA PRO A 206 10.95 4.42 6.08
C PRO A 206 12.24 4.08 6.83
N MET A 207 12.26 4.02 8.17
CA MET A 207 13.44 3.58 8.92
C MET A 207 13.84 2.15 8.54
N VAL A 208 12.88 1.23 8.46
CA VAL A 208 13.10 -0.16 8.06
C VAL A 208 13.61 -0.26 6.62
N GLU A 209 13.01 0.48 5.69
CA GLU A 209 13.44 0.45 4.29
C GLU A 209 14.83 1.07 4.09
N ILE A 210 15.18 2.13 4.83
CA ILE A 210 16.54 2.70 4.84
C ILE A 210 17.55 1.67 5.36
N VAL A 211 17.26 1.00 6.47
CA VAL A 211 18.12 -0.04 7.04
C VAL A 211 18.33 -1.19 6.05
N ARG A 212 17.26 -1.66 5.42
CA ARG A 212 17.33 -2.69 4.36
C ARG A 212 18.16 -2.23 3.17
N ALA A 213 17.97 -0.99 2.73
CA ALA A 213 18.73 -0.39 1.64
C ALA A 213 20.22 -0.33 1.99
N LEU A 214 20.58 0.15 3.18
CA LEU A 214 21.94 0.17 3.69
C LEU A 214 22.53 -1.24 3.75
N GLY A 215 21.70 -2.24 4.05
CA GLY A 215 22.04 -3.65 3.99
C GLY A 215 22.67 -4.09 2.67
N THR A 216 22.47 -3.44 1.55
CA THR A 216 23.05 -3.79 0.24
C THR A 216 24.49 -3.31 0.04
N PHE A 217 24.97 -2.30 0.79
CA PHE A 217 26.32 -1.71 0.70
C PHE A 217 27.35 -2.55 1.48
N LYS A 218 27.56 -3.80 1.05
CA LYS A 218 28.28 -4.87 1.79
C LYS A 218 29.75 -4.57 2.12
N ARG A 219 30.41 -3.63 1.46
CA ARG A 219 31.84 -3.35 1.60
C ARG A 219 32.14 -2.03 2.29
N ASP A 220 31.12 -1.30 2.68
CA ASP A 220 31.27 0.00 3.34
C ASP A 220 31.31 -0.19 4.86
N SER A 221 32.48 0.06 5.46
CA SER A 221 32.68 -0.10 6.90
C SER A 221 31.86 0.89 7.73
N THR A 222 31.55 2.08 7.19
CA THR A 222 30.73 3.07 7.87
C THR A 222 29.29 2.62 7.97
N VAL A 223 28.80 1.91 6.94
CA VAL A 223 27.47 1.30 6.94
C VAL A 223 27.39 0.17 7.95
N ILE A 224 28.44 -0.63 8.12
CA ILE A 224 28.45 -1.72 9.12
C ILE A 224 28.31 -1.14 10.54
N GLY A 225 29.10 -0.13 10.89
CA GLY A 225 28.98 0.55 12.19
C GLY A 225 27.57 1.11 12.41
N PHE A 226 27.02 1.79 11.41
CA PHE A 226 25.65 2.31 11.47
C PHE A 226 24.60 1.22 11.69
N LEU A 227 24.69 0.07 11.00
CA LEU A 227 23.76 -1.04 11.17
C LEU A 227 23.87 -1.70 12.56
N VAL A 228 25.08 -1.74 13.14
CA VAL A 228 25.26 -2.19 14.54
C VAL A 228 24.53 -1.25 15.50
N ASP A 229 24.65 0.07 15.31
CA ASP A 229 23.93 1.05 16.13
C ASP A 229 22.40 0.91 15.94
N ALA A 230 21.94 0.72 14.70
CA ALA A 230 20.52 0.51 14.41
C ALA A 230 19.99 -0.84 14.98
N ALA A 231 20.84 -1.85 15.17
CA ALA A 231 20.48 -3.12 15.78
C ALA A 231 20.20 -3.02 17.30
N VAL A 232 20.52 -1.90 17.92
CA VAL A 232 20.16 -1.58 19.31
C VAL A 232 19.13 -0.45 19.41
N ASP A 233 18.51 -0.04 18.29
CA ASP A 233 17.45 0.96 18.23
C ASP A 233 16.31 0.65 19.20
N GLY A 234 15.62 1.69 19.67
CA GLY A 234 14.49 1.59 20.58
C GLY A 234 13.34 0.71 20.06
N HIS A 235 13.09 0.69 18.73
CA HIS A 235 11.96 -0.02 18.16
C HIS A 235 12.30 -1.44 17.65
N PRO A 236 11.58 -2.51 18.09
CA PRO A 236 11.91 -3.91 17.76
C PRO A 236 11.94 -4.23 16.27
N VAL A 237 11.05 -3.60 15.48
CA VAL A 237 10.96 -3.85 14.02
C VAL A 237 12.19 -3.29 13.33
N VAL A 238 12.69 -2.13 13.73
CA VAL A 238 13.92 -1.52 13.20
C VAL A 238 15.14 -2.35 13.59
N ARG A 239 15.25 -2.74 14.89
CA ARG A 239 16.30 -3.64 15.36
C ARG A 239 16.37 -4.93 14.56
N ARG A 240 15.22 -5.56 14.34
CA ARG A 240 15.15 -6.80 13.57
C ARG A 240 15.63 -6.60 12.13
N ALA A 241 15.20 -5.52 11.46
CA ALA A 241 15.66 -5.22 10.11
C ALA A 241 17.17 -4.98 10.04
N ALA A 242 17.75 -4.32 11.05
CA ALA A 242 19.18 -4.09 11.14
C ALA A 242 19.96 -5.40 11.39
N ALA A 243 19.47 -6.25 12.29
CA ALA A 243 20.05 -7.57 12.54
C ALA A 243 20.02 -8.44 11.28
N ASP A 244 18.88 -8.51 10.58
CA ASP A 244 18.74 -9.26 9.32
C ASP A 244 19.72 -8.73 8.24
N ALA A 245 19.93 -7.41 8.18
CA ALA A 245 20.90 -6.78 7.28
C ALA A 245 22.36 -7.13 7.65
N LEU A 246 22.65 -7.34 8.92
CA LEU A 246 23.97 -7.75 9.43
C LEU A 246 24.22 -9.26 9.30
N GLU A 247 23.23 -10.14 9.49
CA GLU A 247 23.38 -11.60 9.38
C GLU A 247 24.03 -12.06 8.08
N THR A 248 23.79 -11.33 7.00
CA THR A 248 24.41 -11.64 5.70
C THR A 248 25.89 -11.25 5.61
N ARG A 249 26.51 -10.71 6.68
CA ARG A 249 27.84 -10.05 6.63
C ARG A 249 28.80 -10.49 7.71
N ILE A 250 28.32 -10.88 8.88
CA ILE A 250 29.15 -11.12 10.07
C ILE A 250 28.80 -12.50 10.61
N GLU A 251 29.75 -13.43 10.56
CA GLU A 251 29.64 -14.74 11.23
C GLU A 251 29.58 -14.61 12.78
N ALA A 252 29.68 -13.40 13.32
CA ALA A 252 29.81 -13.10 14.75
C ALA A 252 28.67 -12.25 15.29
N LEU A 253 27.40 -12.47 14.90
CA LEU A 253 26.25 -11.82 15.52
C LEU A 253 25.87 -12.40 16.90
N GLU A 254 26.68 -13.32 17.45
CA GLU A 254 26.44 -13.88 18.79
C GLU A 254 26.48 -12.82 19.92
N GLU A 255 26.96 -11.61 19.66
CA GLU A 255 27.11 -10.53 20.66
C GLU A 255 26.11 -9.39 20.53
N VAL A 256 25.27 -9.33 19.49
CA VAL A 256 24.25 -8.27 19.40
C VAL A 256 23.06 -8.62 20.29
N ASN A 257 23.06 -8.03 21.49
CA ASN A 257 21.94 -8.16 22.39
C ASN A 257 20.71 -7.41 21.82
N LEU A 258 19.81 -8.16 21.19
CA LEU A 258 18.56 -7.65 20.62
C LEU A 258 17.54 -7.21 21.70
N ILE A 259 17.91 -7.19 22.97
CA ILE A 259 17.11 -6.62 24.06
C ILE A 259 17.35 -5.12 24.06
N GLY A 260 16.62 -4.41 23.22
CA GLY A 260 16.64 -2.95 23.21
C GLY A 260 15.78 -2.33 24.33
N GLU A 261 15.68 -0.99 24.32
CA GLU A 261 14.82 -0.26 25.23
C GLU A 261 13.37 -0.70 25.15
N ALA A 262 12.63 -0.54 26.25
CA ALA A 262 11.21 -0.83 26.27
C ALA A 262 10.47 0.04 25.25
N LEU A 263 9.50 -0.56 24.56
CA LEU A 263 8.60 0.18 23.68
C LEU A 263 7.96 1.36 24.43
N PRO A 264 7.64 2.48 23.71
CA PRO A 264 6.81 3.53 24.26
C PRO A 264 5.55 2.94 24.91
N PRO A 265 5.06 3.53 26.02
CA PRO A 265 3.87 3.01 26.67
C PRO A 265 2.70 3.04 25.70
N THR A 266 2.14 1.87 25.39
CA THR A 266 0.90 1.77 24.63
C THR A 266 -0.27 2.19 25.53
N PRO A 267 -1.36 2.76 24.95
CA PRO A 267 -2.56 3.03 25.71
C PRO A 267 -3.03 1.76 26.44
N GLY A 268 -3.26 1.85 27.73
CA GLY A 268 -3.73 0.72 28.54
C GLY A 268 -5.18 0.33 28.20
N ILE A 269 -5.59 -0.87 28.63
CA ILE A 269 -6.99 -1.29 28.57
C ILE A 269 -7.78 -0.54 29.65
N ASP A 270 -8.85 0.13 29.25
CA ASP A 270 -9.81 0.80 30.12
C ASP A 270 -11.06 -0.09 30.28
N TRP A 271 -11.09 -0.81 31.39
CA TRP A 271 -12.17 -1.76 31.67
C TRP A 271 -13.53 -1.10 31.87
N ASP A 272 -13.58 0.17 32.31
CA ASP A 272 -14.84 0.91 32.45
C ASP A 272 -15.42 1.27 31.09
N VAL A 273 -14.58 1.60 30.11
CA VAL A 273 -15.00 1.82 28.73
C VAL A 273 -15.53 0.52 28.14
N LEU A 274 -14.80 -0.58 28.28
CA LEU A 274 -15.23 -1.88 27.77
C LEU A 274 -16.54 -2.35 28.43
N ALA A 275 -16.71 -2.13 29.74
CA ALA A 275 -17.96 -2.46 30.42
C ALA A 275 -19.15 -1.68 29.87
N ARG A 276 -18.96 -0.41 29.46
CA ARG A 276 -20.00 0.39 28.81
C ARG A 276 -20.26 -0.03 27.36
N LEU A 277 -19.23 -0.41 26.62
CA LEU A 277 -19.35 -0.89 25.25
C LEU A 277 -20.04 -2.26 25.18
N GLY A 278 -19.85 -3.10 26.16
CA GLY A 278 -20.31 -4.49 26.17
C GLY A 278 -19.41 -5.41 25.35
N ARG A 279 -19.83 -6.67 25.23
CA ARG A 279 -18.99 -7.71 24.59
C ARG A 279 -18.83 -7.55 23.09
N HIS A 280 -19.87 -7.05 22.43
CA HIS A 280 -19.92 -6.96 20.97
C HIS A 280 -20.46 -5.60 20.51
N PRO A 281 -19.74 -4.49 20.76
CA PRO A 281 -20.15 -3.20 20.24
C PRO A 281 -20.08 -3.20 18.71
N THR A 282 -20.87 -2.30 18.08
CA THR A 282 -20.86 -2.14 16.64
C THR A 282 -20.30 -0.79 16.25
N LEU A 283 -19.57 -0.74 15.13
CA LEU A 283 -19.25 0.47 14.39
C LEU A 283 -20.04 0.46 13.10
N THR A 284 -20.80 1.53 12.84
CA THR A 284 -21.53 1.71 11.59
C THR A 284 -20.83 2.79 10.78
N PHE A 285 -20.41 2.47 9.58
CA PHE A 285 -19.81 3.37 8.62
C PHE A 285 -20.82 3.68 7.51
N GLU A 286 -21.15 4.94 7.32
CA GLU A 286 -21.80 5.41 6.10
C GLU A 286 -20.71 5.60 5.02
N VAL A 287 -20.86 4.92 3.88
CA VAL A 287 -19.86 4.94 2.82
C VAL A 287 -20.40 5.67 1.60
N VAL A 288 -19.59 6.57 1.06
CA VAL A 288 -19.89 7.32 -0.17
C VAL A 288 -18.73 7.18 -1.17
N SER A 289 -19.02 7.40 -2.45
CA SER A 289 -17.98 7.52 -3.47
C SER A 289 -17.11 8.76 -3.24
N GLU A 290 -15.96 8.85 -3.90
CA GLU A 290 -15.11 10.07 -3.90
C GLU A 290 -15.89 11.32 -4.36
N THR A 291 -16.94 11.16 -5.17
CA THR A 291 -17.83 12.23 -5.65
C THR A 291 -19.02 12.49 -4.75
N GLY A 292 -19.20 11.72 -3.68
CA GLY A 292 -20.25 11.89 -2.70
C GLY A 292 -21.53 11.05 -2.92
N ASP A 293 -21.53 10.16 -3.91
CA ASP A 293 -22.67 9.26 -4.15
C ASP A 293 -22.71 8.16 -3.08
N SER A 294 -23.87 7.88 -2.52
CA SER A 294 -24.03 6.86 -1.47
C SER A 294 -23.69 5.46 -1.99
N ARG A 295 -22.86 4.74 -1.22
CA ARG A 295 -22.63 3.30 -1.38
C ARG A 295 -23.51 2.47 -0.45
N GLY A 296 -23.85 3.00 0.71
CA GLY A 296 -24.60 2.33 1.77
C GLY A 296 -23.85 2.29 3.09
N GLU A 297 -24.29 1.41 3.99
CA GLU A 297 -23.71 1.26 5.31
C GLU A 297 -22.93 -0.06 5.44
N ILE A 298 -21.84 -0.02 6.20
CA ILE A 298 -21.06 -1.17 6.64
C ILE A 298 -21.14 -1.22 8.17
N VAL A 299 -21.66 -2.32 8.72
CA VAL A 299 -21.78 -2.51 10.17
C VAL A 299 -20.78 -3.56 10.64
N MET A 300 -19.76 -3.14 11.38
CA MET A 300 -18.74 -3.99 11.98
C MET A 300 -19.12 -4.34 13.42
N LYS A 301 -19.30 -5.60 13.73
CA LYS A 301 -19.49 -6.16 15.08
C LYS A 301 -18.13 -6.54 15.63
N LEU A 302 -17.67 -5.84 16.67
CA LEU A 302 -16.37 -6.07 17.30
C LEU A 302 -16.46 -7.12 18.40
N ASP A 303 -15.34 -7.73 18.75
CA ASP A 303 -15.22 -8.75 19.80
C ASP A 303 -14.30 -8.25 20.93
N ALA A 304 -14.90 -7.62 21.94
CA ALA A 304 -14.18 -7.09 23.09
C ALA A 304 -13.61 -8.18 24.02
N GLU A 305 -14.04 -9.43 23.89
CA GLU A 305 -13.51 -10.53 24.68
C GLU A 305 -12.17 -11.04 24.13
N GLN A 306 -12.04 -11.07 22.80
CA GLN A 306 -10.83 -11.56 22.15
C GLN A 306 -9.81 -10.45 21.82
N ALA A 307 -10.29 -9.22 21.55
CA ALA A 307 -9.43 -8.08 21.21
C ALA A 307 -9.88 -6.81 21.98
N PRO A 308 -9.74 -6.80 23.33
CA PRO A 308 -10.23 -5.70 24.17
C PRO A 308 -9.54 -4.38 23.89
N GLN A 309 -8.22 -4.35 23.75
CA GLN A 309 -7.47 -3.12 23.48
C GLN A 309 -7.82 -2.53 22.10
N THR A 310 -7.89 -3.36 21.09
CA THR A 310 -8.25 -2.97 19.73
C THR A 310 -9.71 -2.48 19.67
N THR A 311 -10.64 -3.22 20.29
CA THR A 311 -12.06 -2.85 20.34
C THR A 311 -12.26 -1.47 20.98
N GLN A 312 -11.68 -1.20 22.15
CA GLN A 312 -11.81 0.11 22.79
C GLN A 312 -11.17 1.23 21.96
N THR A 313 -10.05 0.94 21.30
CA THR A 313 -9.34 1.91 20.49
C THR A 313 -10.18 2.33 19.28
N LEU A 314 -10.68 1.38 18.50
CA LEU A 314 -11.55 1.66 17.36
C LEU A 314 -12.83 2.38 17.78
N ALA A 315 -13.47 1.96 18.88
CA ALA A 315 -14.67 2.61 19.40
C ALA A 315 -14.42 4.06 19.85
N ARG A 316 -13.29 4.34 20.51
CA ARG A 316 -12.92 5.70 20.90
C ARG A 316 -12.61 6.59 19.70
N LEU A 317 -11.88 6.08 18.71
CA LEU A 317 -11.54 6.82 17.49
C LEU A 317 -12.82 7.12 16.68
N CYS A 318 -13.73 6.16 16.56
CA CYS A 318 -15.04 6.38 15.93
C CYS A 318 -15.84 7.44 16.67
N ALA A 319 -15.99 7.32 18.00
CA ALA A 319 -16.71 8.31 18.81
C ALA A 319 -16.10 9.72 18.77
N ALA A 320 -14.79 9.81 18.47
CA ALA A 320 -14.09 11.08 18.29
C ALA A 320 -14.21 11.66 16.85
N GLY A 321 -14.91 10.98 15.93
CA GLY A 321 -15.03 11.38 14.52
C GLY A 321 -13.74 11.21 13.72
N THR A 322 -12.80 10.38 14.22
CA THR A 322 -11.49 10.21 13.57
C THR A 322 -11.60 9.58 12.18
N TYR A 323 -12.64 8.79 11.94
CA TYR A 323 -12.87 8.11 10.66
C TYR A 323 -13.71 8.94 9.67
N ASP A 324 -14.30 10.06 10.12
CA ASP A 324 -15.17 10.89 9.27
C ASP A 324 -14.37 11.54 8.14
N GLY A 325 -14.82 11.37 6.92
CA GLY A 325 -14.17 11.86 5.71
C GLY A 325 -12.88 11.11 5.33
N VAL A 326 -12.60 9.94 5.93
CA VAL A 326 -11.37 9.18 5.67
C VAL A 326 -11.59 8.19 4.52
N PRO A 327 -10.71 8.18 3.49
CA PRO A 327 -10.87 7.30 2.35
C PRO A 327 -10.41 5.85 2.62
N PHE A 328 -10.96 4.93 1.86
CA PHE A 328 -10.36 3.62 1.65
C PHE A 328 -9.14 3.79 0.73
N HIS A 329 -7.97 3.93 1.32
CA HIS A 329 -6.73 4.21 0.60
C HIS A 329 -6.16 2.99 -0.14
N ARG A 330 -6.66 1.78 0.18
CA ARG A 330 -6.25 0.54 -0.48
C ARG A 330 -7.44 -0.40 -0.64
N VAL A 331 -7.69 -0.81 -1.88
CA VAL A 331 -8.69 -1.82 -2.22
C VAL A 331 -8.05 -2.85 -3.12
N VAL A 332 -8.08 -4.11 -2.69
CA VAL A 332 -7.56 -5.24 -3.45
C VAL A 332 -8.69 -6.23 -3.65
N PRO A 333 -9.21 -6.38 -4.88
CA PRO A 333 -10.29 -7.30 -5.19
C PRO A 333 -10.03 -8.71 -4.68
N ASN A 334 -11.05 -9.38 -4.17
CA ASN A 334 -10.99 -10.72 -3.59
C ASN A 334 -10.01 -10.88 -2.40
N PHE A 335 -9.53 -9.76 -1.85
CA PHE A 335 -8.66 -9.74 -0.68
C PHE A 335 -9.26 -8.83 0.40
N VAL A 336 -9.01 -7.52 0.36
CA VAL A 336 -9.46 -6.58 1.39
C VAL A 336 -9.82 -5.21 0.84
N ILE A 337 -10.71 -4.51 1.56
CA ILE A 337 -10.77 -3.04 1.61
C ILE A 337 -10.06 -2.57 2.88
N GLN A 338 -9.21 -1.55 2.79
CA GLN A 338 -8.43 -1.01 3.90
C GLN A 338 -8.58 0.51 3.97
N GLY A 339 -8.87 1.00 5.17
CA GLY A 339 -9.04 2.42 5.47
C GLY A 339 -8.53 2.76 6.88
N GLY A 340 -8.95 3.93 7.38
CA GLY A 340 -8.68 4.37 8.75
C GLY A 340 -7.45 5.25 8.94
N ASP A 341 -6.64 5.47 7.90
CA ASP A 341 -5.56 6.46 7.95
C ASP A 341 -6.15 7.89 7.92
N SER A 342 -6.43 8.41 9.10
CA SER A 342 -7.03 9.74 9.27
C SER A 342 -6.03 10.88 9.15
N SER A 343 -4.74 10.62 9.37
CA SER A 343 -3.71 11.66 9.40
C SER A 343 -3.15 11.99 8.02
N ARG A 344 -2.92 10.98 7.17
CA ARG A 344 -2.26 11.14 5.87
C ARG A 344 -3.12 10.73 4.68
N ARG A 345 -4.02 9.76 4.87
CA ARG A 345 -4.93 9.22 3.84
C ARG A 345 -4.24 8.45 2.70
N ASP A 346 -2.98 8.06 2.89
CA ASP A 346 -2.14 7.35 1.92
C ASP A 346 -1.72 5.94 2.39
N GLY A 347 -2.08 5.59 3.62
CA GLY A 347 -1.77 4.31 4.25
C GLY A 347 -0.51 4.30 5.11
N PHE A 348 0.25 5.41 5.14
CA PHE A 348 1.44 5.56 5.97
C PHE A 348 1.18 6.35 7.27
N GLY A 349 -0.06 6.80 7.50
CA GLY A 349 -0.42 7.54 8.69
C GLY A 349 -0.92 6.65 9.83
N GLY A 350 -0.92 7.24 11.04
CA GLY A 350 -1.37 6.59 12.26
C GLY A 350 -2.00 7.59 13.24
N PRO A 351 -2.45 7.11 14.41
CA PRO A 351 -3.10 7.93 15.42
C PRO A 351 -2.09 8.62 16.37
N GLY A 352 -0.77 8.55 16.10
CA GLY A 352 0.29 9.06 16.97
C GLY A 352 0.61 8.14 18.16
N PHE A 353 0.09 6.91 18.15
CA PHE A 353 0.42 5.86 19.12
C PHE A 353 0.27 4.50 18.47
N THR A 354 0.85 3.46 19.09
CA THR A 354 0.63 2.06 18.69
C THR A 354 -0.06 1.29 19.81
N ILE A 355 -0.74 0.19 19.44
CA ILE A 355 -1.30 -0.78 20.36
C ILE A 355 -0.69 -2.15 20.10
N ARG A 356 -0.81 -3.05 21.08
CA ARG A 356 -0.27 -4.41 20.99
C ARG A 356 -1.13 -5.27 20.07
N SER A 357 -0.48 -6.18 19.38
CA SER A 357 -1.14 -7.23 18.61
C SER A 357 -1.92 -8.16 19.56
N GLU A 358 -3.20 -8.35 19.27
CA GLU A 358 -4.08 -9.28 19.99
C GLU A 358 -4.40 -10.47 19.09
N PHE A 359 -3.51 -11.47 19.06
CA PHE A 359 -3.71 -12.65 18.20
C PHE A 359 -4.88 -13.50 18.72
N THR A 360 -6.01 -13.35 18.05
CA THR A 360 -7.27 -14.00 18.39
C THR A 360 -7.37 -15.41 17.77
N ARG A 361 -8.39 -16.18 18.20
CA ARG A 361 -8.73 -17.46 17.57
C ARG A 361 -9.64 -17.32 16.36
N THR A 362 -10.08 -16.10 16.08
CA THR A 362 -10.94 -15.78 14.92
C THR A 362 -10.15 -16.00 13.64
N ARG A 363 -10.76 -16.71 12.70
CA ARG A 363 -10.20 -16.93 11.38
C ARG A 363 -10.65 -15.84 10.43
N TYR A 364 -9.79 -15.51 9.49
CA TYR A 364 -10.11 -14.58 8.41
C TYR A 364 -10.99 -15.24 7.35
N THR A 365 -12.30 -15.13 7.54
CA THR A 365 -13.34 -15.50 6.55
C THR A 365 -13.82 -14.24 5.81
N THR A 366 -14.81 -14.38 4.92
CA THR A 366 -15.46 -13.21 4.29
C THR A 366 -16.03 -12.27 5.36
N GLY A 367 -15.77 -10.97 5.24
CA GLY A 367 -16.26 -9.93 6.15
C GLY A 367 -15.52 -9.86 7.50
N THR A 368 -14.41 -10.57 7.70
CA THR A 368 -13.62 -10.43 8.93
C THR A 368 -12.94 -9.07 8.95
N VAL A 369 -13.07 -8.37 10.09
CA VAL A 369 -12.44 -7.09 10.36
C VAL A 369 -11.10 -7.33 11.04
N GLY A 370 -10.03 -6.86 10.42
CA GLY A 370 -8.67 -6.93 10.95
C GLY A 370 -8.04 -5.56 11.13
N ILE A 371 -6.96 -5.49 11.90
CA ILE A 371 -6.15 -4.27 12.08
C ILE A 371 -4.87 -4.39 11.27
N ALA A 372 -4.57 -3.33 10.50
CA ALA A 372 -3.33 -3.24 9.75
C ALA A 372 -2.15 -2.96 10.69
N SER A 373 -1.00 -3.54 10.36
CA SER A 373 0.25 -3.35 11.09
C SER A 373 1.46 -3.39 10.17
N ALA A 374 2.52 -2.69 10.55
CA ALA A 374 3.85 -2.77 9.94
C ALA A 374 4.73 -3.86 10.59
N GLY A 375 4.14 -4.68 11.43
CA GLY A 375 4.76 -5.75 12.20
C GLY A 375 4.08 -5.91 13.56
N LYS A 376 4.60 -6.80 14.39
CA LYS A 376 4.02 -7.06 15.72
C LYS A 376 4.06 -5.80 16.60
N ASP A 377 2.96 -5.51 17.27
CA ASP A 377 2.79 -4.40 18.23
C ASP A 377 2.91 -2.99 17.58
N THR A 378 2.56 -2.87 16.28
CA THR A 378 2.55 -1.61 15.52
C THR A 378 1.15 -1.24 15.02
N GLU A 379 0.11 -1.89 15.51
CA GLU A 379 -1.28 -1.58 15.20
C GLU A 379 -1.65 -0.16 15.66
N GLY A 380 -2.54 0.49 14.93
CA GLY A 380 -3.00 1.85 15.22
C GLY A 380 -4.49 2.00 14.95
N ASN A 381 -4.84 2.88 14.02
CA ASN A 381 -6.21 3.20 13.61
C ASN A 381 -6.63 2.58 12.29
N GLN A 382 -5.70 2.01 11.52
CA GLN A 382 -6.02 1.44 10.21
C GLN A 382 -6.65 0.06 10.35
N TYR A 383 -7.79 -0.13 9.73
CA TYR A 383 -8.53 -1.38 9.67
C TYR A 383 -8.65 -1.89 8.24
N PHE A 384 -8.92 -3.18 8.09
CA PHE A 384 -9.30 -3.78 6.82
C PHE A 384 -10.47 -4.76 7.00
N VAL A 385 -11.23 -4.94 5.93
CA VAL A 385 -12.33 -5.92 5.85
C VAL A 385 -12.04 -6.88 4.70
N THR A 386 -12.17 -8.18 4.93
CA THR A 386 -11.90 -9.21 3.93
C THR A 386 -13.08 -9.43 2.99
N HIS A 387 -12.84 -9.48 1.68
CA HIS A 387 -13.84 -9.88 0.68
C HIS A 387 -14.10 -11.39 0.68
N SER A 388 -13.06 -12.18 0.95
CA SER A 388 -13.10 -13.64 0.90
C SER A 388 -12.19 -14.23 1.97
N PRO A 389 -12.25 -15.56 2.24
CA PRO A 389 -11.39 -16.20 3.23
C PRO A 389 -9.90 -15.97 2.96
N GLN A 390 -9.16 -15.53 3.99
CA GLN A 390 -7.73 -15.20 3.92
C GLN A 390 -6.92 -15.95 4.99
N PRO A 391 -6.79 -17.28 4.92
CA PRO A 391 -6.20 -18.08 5.99
C PRO A 391 -4.72 -17.76 6.26
N HIS A 392 -4.03 -17.10 5.35
CA HIS A 392 -2.65 -16.67 5.54
C HIS A 392 -2.52 -15.50 6.54
N LEU A 393 -3.63 -14.83 6.88
CA LEU A 393 -3.68 -13.77 7.90
C LEU A 393 -3.93 -14.33 9.31
N ASP A 394 -4.41 -15.59 9.43
CA ASP A 394 -4.73 -16.22 10.71
C ASP A 394 -3.52 -16.22 11.65
N GLY A 395 -3.71 -15.67 12.87
CA GLY A 395 -2.67 -15.59 13.89
C GLY A 395 -1.50 -14.66 13.58
N ARG A 396 -1.58 -13.86 12.50
CA ARG A 396 -0.57 -12.89 12.11
C ARG A 396 -1.03 -11.43 12.26
N TYR A 397 -2.33 -11.23 12.15
CA TYR A 397 -2.98 -9.93 12.33
C TYR A 397 -4.07 -10.06 13.38
N THR A 398 -4.33 -9.00 14.13
CA THR A 398 -5.45 -8.93 15.07
C THR A 398 -6.77 -8.97 14.30
N ALA A 399 -7.56 -10.03 14.43
CA ALA A 399 -8.93 -10.10 13.95
C ALA A 399 -9.85 -9.58 15.07
N VAL A 400 -10.37 -8.35 14.91
CA VAL A 400 -11.11 -7.66 15.96
C VAL A 400 -12.61 -7.87 15.89
N GLY A 401 -13.13 -8.39 14.78
CA GLY A 401 -14.55 -8.60 14.61
C GLY A 401 -14.95 -9.12 13.25
N GLN A 402 -16.24 -8.98 12.95
CA GLN A 402 -16.87 -9.46 11.73
C GLN A 402 -17.91 -8.44 11.25
N LEU A 403 -18.13 -8.32 9.94
CA LEU A 403 -19.30 -7.60 9.44
C LEU A 403 -20.58 -8.25 9.92
N ALA A 404 -21.47 -7.45 10.48
CA ALA A 404 -22.83 -7.84 10.78
C ALA A 404 -23.76 -7.58 9.59
N GLU A 405 -23.51 -6.47 8.87
CA GLU A 405 -24.27 -6.03 7.69
C GLU A 405 -23.34 -5.30 6.72
N GLY A 406 -23.72 -5.19 5.43
CA GLY A 406 -23.03 -4.37 4.44
C GLY A 406 -21.85 -5.10 3.74
N GLN A 407 -21.85 -6.44 3.65
CA GLN A 407 -20.87 -7.14 2.83
C GLN A 407 -21.03 -6.78 1.34
N ASP A 408 -22.26 -6.65 0.87
CA ASP A 408 -22.57 -6.20 -0.49
C ASP A 408 -22.05 -4.78 -0.76
N VAL A 409 -22.14 -3.87 0.23
CA VAL A 409 -21.52 -2.54 0.16
C VAL A 409 -19.99 -2.67 0.10
N ALA A 410 -19.38 -3.44 1.01
CA ALA A 410 -17.92 -3.66 1.01
C ALA A 410 -17.41 -4.22 -0.33
N ASP A 411 -18.21 -5.07 -0.98
CA ASP A 411 -17.88 -5.68 -2.29
C ASP A 411 -18.04 -4.69 -3.47
N THR A 412 -18.57 -3.47 -3.24
CA THR A 412 -18.65 -2.40 -4.25
C THR A 412 -17.69 -1.25 -4.00
N VAL A 413 -17.07 -1.18 -2.81
CA VAL A 413 -16.09 -0.13 -2.46
C VAL A 413 -14.92 -0.16 -3.43
N VAL A 414 -14.57 0.99 -3.97
CA VAL A 414 -13.37 1.19 -4.77
C VAL A 414 -12.37 2.10 -4.03
N GLN A 415 -11.12 2.08 -4.46
CA GLN A 415 -10.10 2.93 -3.87
C GLN A 415 -10.47 4.42 -4.07
N GLY A 416 -10.44 5.17 -2.98
CA GLY A 416 -10.87 6.56 -2.95
C GLY A 416 -12.29 6.78 -2.42
N ASP A 417 -13.14 5.75 -2.35
CA ASP A 417 -14.41 5.85 -1.62
C ASP A 417 -14.17 6.23 -0.16
N VAL A 418 -15.10 6.91 0.47
CA VAL A 418 -14.91 7.62 1.75
C VAL A 418 -15.88 7.11 2.80
N VAL A 419 -15.40 6.93 4.02
CA VAL A 419 -16.26 6.82 5.21
C VAL A 419 -16.77 8.23 5.52
N LEU A 420 -18.03 8.50 5.23
CA LEU A 420 -18.63 9.82 5.47
C LEU A 420 -18.74 10.08 6.97
N THR A 421 -19.29 9.11 7.70
CA THR A 421 -19.46 9.17 9.16
C THR A 421 -19.21 7.80 9.79
N CYS A 422 -18.76 7.80 11.05
CA CYS A 422 -18.68 6.61 11.89
C CYS A 422 -19.53 6.77 13.17
N GLU A 423 -20.42 5.82 13.42
CA GLU A 423 -21.20 5.74 14.66
C GLU A 423 -20.84 4.50 15.46
N VAL A 424 -20.61 4.66 16.78
CA VAL A 424 -20.39 3.54 17.69
C VAL A 424 -21.65 3.26 18.53
N ARG A 425 -22.04 1.98 18.62
CA ARG A 425 -23.16 1.54 19.47
C ARG A 425 -22.70 0.43 20.41
N SER A 426 -23.06 0.60 21.71
CA SER A 426 -22.79 -0.44 22.72
C SER A 426 -23.70 -1.66 22.49
N ALA A 427 -23.18 -2.84 22.76
CA ALA A 427 -23.99 -4.05 22.88
C ALA A 427 -24.78 -3.99 24.20
N LYS A 428 -26.10 -4.11 24.13
CA LYS A 428 -26.96 -4.24 25.30
C LYS A 428 -26.80 -5.61 25.95
#